data_cb305e4094865028c72abce6173cc006
#
_entry.id   cb305e4094865028c72abce6173cc006
#
_cell.length_a   1.000
_cell.length_b   1.000
_cell.length_c   1.000
_cell.angle_alpha   90.00
_cell.angle_beta   90.00
_cell.angle_gamma   90.00
#
_symmetry.space_group_name_H-M   'P 1'
#
loop_
_entity.id
_entity.type
_entity.pdbx_description
1 polymer ?
#
loop_
_entity_poly.entity_id
_entity_poly.type
_entity_poly.pdbx_seq_one_letter_code
_entity_poly.pdbx_strand_id
1 'polypeptide(L)'
;LLSYQKDKDIGNISEKLIYPSKKDSNLFYRNKIEVDHKFKRLKNSFIYFSRKNVIDKKSRMREDNYFWTSGLKCWKHASKMGYWINGTSDSLGDSSAKAIKNFIPNNTPHYKLSHSKAFTKDYKLISTYSLETNEETIKGIRFKDKKYFYWMSPLQFDTVLEYYPEIINASHSSGFGKTYDYLKTKVPNPSNLKCFLSYEHWLSYHKIEDYNE
;
A
#
# COMPACT_ATOMS: atom_id res chain seq x y z
N LEU A 1 13.37 -22.03 -7.03
CA LEU A 1 14.43 -21.66 -6.07
C LEU A 1 14.98 -20.31 -6.51
N LEU A 2 14.57 -19.23 -5.83
CA LEU A 2 15.17 -17.91 -6.00
C LEU A 2 16.59 -17.99 -5.44
N SER A 3 17.58 -17.90 -6.31
CA SER A 3 18.98 -17.78 -5.91
C SER A 3 19.14 -16.46 -5.17
N TYR A 4 19.40 -16.56 -3.87
CA TYR A 4 19.79 -15.43 -3.04
C TYR A 4 21.21 -15.04 -3.49
N GLN A 5 21.33 -14.11 -4.42
CA GLN A 5 22.62 -13.48 -4.69
C GLN A 5 22.98 -12.66 -3.45
N LYS A 6 24.05 -13.07 -2.75
CA LYS A 6 24.73 -12.24 -1.77
C LYS A 6 25.22 -10.99 -2.51
N ASP A 7 24.41 -9.94 -2.50
CA ASP A 7 24.83 -8.64 -2.99
C ASP A 7 26.04 -8.17 -2.19
N LYS A 8 27.00 -7.56 -2.87
CA LYS A 8 28.18 -6.93 -2.30
C LYS A 8 27.76 -6.03 -1.14
N ASP A 9 28.53 -6.05 -0.07
CA ASP A 9 28.34 -5.27 1.14
C ASP A 9 28.05 -3.80 0.80
N ILE A 10 26.77 -3.44 0.78
CA ILE A 10 26.35 -2.05 0.61
C ILE A 10 26.60 -1.40 1.96
N GLY A 11 27.62 -0.53 2.02
CA GLY A 11 27.94 0.23 3.24
C GLY A 11 26.72 1.01 3.76
N ASN A 12 26.77 1.45 5.01
CA ASN A 12 25.72 2.24 5.64
C ASN A 12 25.28 3.42 4.77
N ILE A 13 24.02 3.44 4.36
CA ILE A 13 23.45 4.50 3.51
C ILE A 13 22.89 5.59 4.41
N SER A 14 23.28 6.83 4.17
CA SER A 14 22.70 7.97 4.89
C SER A 14 21.19 8.09 4.64
N GLU A 15 20.41 8.30 5.71
CA GLU A 15 18.96 8.58 5.65
C GLU A 15 18.61 9.71 4.67
N LYS A 16 19.54 10.65 4.46
CA LYS A 16 19.36 11.75 3.51
C LYS A 16 19.20 11.27 2.06
N LEU A 17 19.72 10.11 1.72
CA LEU A 17 19.70 9.54 0.36
C LEU A 17 18.49 8.65 0.07
N ILE A 18 17.66 8.36 1.06
CA ILE A 18 16.50 7.48 0.93
C ILE A 18 15.18 8.23 0.91
N TYR A 19 14.17 7.62 0.29
CA TYR A 19 12.76 8.03 0.37
C TYR A 19 11.86 6.79 0.39
N PRO A 20 10.84 6.70 1.27
CA PRO A 20 10.60 7.63 2.37
C PRO A 20 11.58 7.44 3.52
N SER A 21 11.88 8.49 4.26
CA SER A 21 12.54 8.44 5.57
C SER A 21 11.49 8.59 6.68
N LYS A 22 11.91 8.41 7.94
CA LYS A 22 11.03 8.66 9.11
C LYS A 22 10.54 10.12 9.18
N LYS A 23 11.31 11.05 8.64
CA LYS A 23 11.05 12.49 8.69
C LYS A 23 10.14 12.97 7.56
N ASP A 24 9.96 12.16 6.52
CA ASP A 24 9.19 12.58 5.36
C ASP A 24 7.69 12.57 5.69
N SER A 25 7.03 13.69 5.43
CA SER A 25 5.59 13.86 5.59
C SER A 25 4.81 13.13 4.48
N ASN A 26 3.54 12.92 4.70
CA ASN A 26 2.68 12.28 3.69
C ASN A 26 2.52 13.18 2.46
N LEU A 27 2.74 12.62 1.26
CA LEU A 27 2.55 13.31 -0.02
C LEU A 27 1.09 13.67 -0.33
N PHE A 28 0.15 13.11 0.42
CA PHE A 28 -1.28 13.30 0.17
C PHE A 28 -2.02 13.64 1.45
N TYR A 29 -2.91 14.62 1.34
CA TYR A 29 -4.03 14.78 2.27
C TYR A 29 -5.03 13.65 2.06
N ARG A 30 -5.68 13.20 3.13
CA ARG A 30 -6.73 12.18 3.10
C ARG A 30 -8.01 12.79 3.60
N ASN A 31 -8.84 13.20 2.66
CA ASN A 31 -10.13 13.81 2.96
C ASN A 31 -11.16 12.70 3.10
N LYS A 32 -11.77 12.60 4.29
CA LYS A 32 -12.79 11.58 4.57
C LYS A 32 -14.00 11.78 3.66
N ILE A 33 -14.50 10.69 3.10
CA ILE A 33 -15.77 10.64 2.36
C ILE A 33 -16.78 9.92 3.26
N GLU A 34 -17.94 10.51 3.44
CA GLU A 34 -19.03 9.85 4.14
C GLU A 34 -19.56 8.66 3.34
N VAL A 35 -19.58 7.52 3.99
CA VAL A 35 -20.02 6.27 3.34
C VAL A 35 -21.54 6.17 3.40
N ASP A 36 -22.18 6.02 2.26
CA ASP A 36 -23.63 5.84 2.13
C ASP A 36 -24.14 4.73 3.08
N HIS A 37 -25.23 5.01 3.77
CA HIS A 37 -25.87 4.11 4.73
C HIS A 37 -26.23 2.73 4.13
N LYS A 38 -26.45 2.62 2.81
CA LYS A 38 -26.70 1.34 2.14
C LYS A 38 -25.56 0.36 2.32
N PHE A 39 -24.30 0.83 2.43
CA PHE A 39 -23.14 -0.04 2.63
C PHE A 39 -23.07 -0.62 4.04
N LYS A 40 -23.64 0.07 5.03
CA LYS A 40 -23.76 -0.48 6.40
C LYS A 40 -24.74 -1.68 6.46
N ARG A 41 -25.65 -1.77 5.50
CA ARG A 41 -26.68 -2.81 5.41
C ARG A 41 -26.25 -3.99 4.53
N LEU A 42 -25.04 -3.98 3.97
CA LEU A 42 -24.51 -5.12 3.22
C LEU A 42 -24.52 -6.38 4.09
N LYS A 43 -24.93 -7.47 3.48
CA LYS A 43 -24.99 -8.81 4.08
C LYS A 43 -24.47 -9.84 3.08
N ASN A 44 -23.95 -10.94 3.59
CA ASN A 44 -23.46 -12.07 2.78
C ASN A 44 -22.52 -11.60 1.65
N SER A 45 -21.69 -10.60 1.93
CA SER A 45 -20.79 -9.96 0.96
C SER A 45 -19.35 -10.12 1.39
N PHE A 46 -18.44 -10.21 0.43
CA PHE A 46 -17.01 -10.16 0.68
C PHE A 46 -16.55 -8.70 0.71
N ILE A 47 -15.91 -8.29 1.82
CA ILE A 47 -15.51 -6.91 2.08
C ILE A 47 -13.99 -6.85 2.29
N TYR A 48 -13.28 -6.21 1.37
CA TYR A 48 -11.84 -6.01 1.45
C TYR A 48 -11.50 -4.64 2.04
N PHE A 49 -10.80 -4.62 3.17
CA PHE A 49 -10.27 -3.41 3.79
C PHE A 49 -8.85 -3.13 3.29
N SER A 50 -8.70 -2.10 2.47
CA SER A 50 -7.40 -1.76 1.87
C SER A 50 -6.40 -1.14 2.86
N ARG A 51 -6.88 -0.49 3.91
CA ARG A 51 -6.06 0.18 4.96
C ARG A 51 -6.86 0.31 6.27
N LYS A 52 -6.16 0.52 7.39
CA LYS A 52 -6.80 0.73 8.70
C LYS A 52 -7.77 1.94 8.73
N ASN A 53 -7.46 3.00 8.01
CA ASN A 53 -8.26 4.23 8.00
C ASN A 53 -9.57 4.16 7.20
N VAL A 54 -9.83 3.05 6.48
CA VAL A 54 -11.13 2.81 5.85
C VAL A 54 -12.16 2.25 6.83
N ILE A 55 -11.72 1.87 8.04
CA ILE A 55 -12.55 1.25 9.09
C ILE A 55 -12.88 2.32 10.13
N ASP A 56 -14.16 2.60 10.27
CA ASP A 56 -14.69 3.58 11.23
C ASP A 56 -15.74 2.91 12.13
N LYS A 57 -15.69 3.18 13.45
CA LYS A 57 -16.71 2.72 14.42
C LYS A 57 -18.13 3.12 14.01
N LYS A 58 -18.29 4.35 13.50
CA LYS A 58 -19.60 4.88 13.06
C LYS A 58 -20.15 4.20 11.82
N SER A 59 -19.30 3.50 11.06
CA SER A 59 -19.61 2.82 9.80
C SER A 59 -19.52 1.30 9.92
N ARG A 60 -19.74 0.75 11.12
CA ARG A 60 -19.69 -0.68 11.35
C ARG A 60 -20.68 -1.38 10.44
N MET A 61 -20.18 -2.34 9.69
CA MET A 61 -20.96 -3.21 8.80
C MET A 61 -21.47 -4.41 9.57
N ARG A 62 -22.45 -5.11 9.01
CA ARG A 62 -23.05 -6.31 9.59
C ARG A 62 -22.03 -7.45 9.67
N GLU A 63 -22.22 -8.31 10.68
CA GLU A 63 -21.31 -9.43 10.99
C GLU A 63 -21.45 -10.61 10.02
N ASP A 64 -22.56 -10.70 9.30
CA ASP A 64 -22.84 -11.72 8.28
C ASP A 64 -22.09 -11.52 6.96
N ASN A 65 -21.08 -10.65 6.94
CA ASN A 65 -20.16 -10.44 5.82
C ASN A 65 -18.82 -11.16 6.06
N TYR A 66 -18.12 -11.46 4.97
CA TYR A 66 -16.76 -11.99 4.98
C TYR A 66 -15.76 -10.84 4.90
N PHE A 67 -14.97 -10.64 5.94
CA PHE A 67 -14.01 -9.53 6.00
C PHE A 67 -12.60 -9.99 5.71
N TRP A 68 -11.92 -9.27 4.84
CA TRP A 68 -10.54 -9.50 4.47
C TRP A 68 -9.73 -8.21 4.56
N THR A 69 -8.46 -8.30 4.96
CA THR A 69 -7.61 -7.13 5.14
C THR A 69 -6.38 -7.18 4.25
N SER A 70 -5.82 -6.01 3.96
CA SER A 70 -4.59 -5.88 3.15
C SER A 70 -3.33 -6.38 3.86
N GLY A 71 -3.33 -6.43 5.19
CA GLY A 71 -2.19 -6.85 5.98
C GLY A 71 -2.45 -6.79 7.49
N LEU A 72 -1.51 -7.28 8.29
CA LEU A 72 -1.64 -7.46 9.74
C LEU A 72 -1.97 -6.18 10.52
N LYS A 73 -1.41 -5.01 10.13
CA LYS A 73 -1.74 -3.73 10.77
C LYS A 73 -3.23 -3.37 10.60
N CYS A 74 -3.79 -3.67 9.42
CA CYS A 74 -5.20 -3.49 9.14
C CYS A 74 -6.05 -4.50 9.91
N TRP A 75 -5.65 -5.76 9.96
CA TRP A 75 -6.31 -6.82 10.73
C TRP A 75 -6.43 -6.44 12.19
N LYS A 76 -5.30 -6.16 12.88
CA LYS A 76 -5.29 -5.75 14.29
C LYS A 76 -6.25 -4.59 14.57
N HIS A 77 -6.30 -3.60 13.65
CA HIS A 77 -7.20 -2.47 13.79
C HIS A 77 -8.67 -2.87 13.64
N ALA A 78 -9.00 -3.67 12.62
CA ALA A 78 -10.36 -4.16 12.37
C ALA A 78 -10.88 -5.01 13.55
N SER A 79 -10.06 -5.91 14.08
CA SER A 79 -10.41 -6.74 15.24
C SER A 79 -10.68 -5.89 16.49
N LYS A 80 -9.90 -4.83 16.74
CA LYS A 80 -10.17 -3.85 17.82
C LYS A 80 -11.50 -3.10 17.62
N MET A 81 -11.99 -3.00 16.39
CA MET A 81 -13.30 -2.43 16.08
C MET A 81 -14.44 -3.46 16.13
N GLY A 82 -14.15 -4.70 16.53
CA GLY A 82 -15.13 -5.77 16.69
C GLY A 82 -15.47 -6.52 15.40
N TYR A 83 -14.64 -6.44 14.36
CA TYR A 83 -14.81 -7.25 13.16
C TYR A 83 -14.17 -8.63 13.34
N TRP A 84 -14.88 -9.67 12.94
CA TRP A 84 -14.30 -10.99 12.71
C TRP A 84 -13.65 -11.02 11.34
N ILE A 85 -12.32 -11.14 11.29
CA ILE A 85 -11.56 -11.11 10.04
C ILE A 85 -11.27 -12.53 9.56
N ASN A 86 -11.74 -12.87 8.37
CA ASN A 86 -11.61 -14.18 7.75
C ASN A 86 -10.22 -14.42 7.14
N GLY A 87 -9.45 -13.34 6.88
CA GLY A 87 -8.08 -13.47 6.39
C GLY A 87 -7.42 -12.15 6.00
N THR A 88 -6.17 -12.26 5.57
CA THR A 88 -5.36 -11.12 5.16
C THR A 88 -4.56 -11.45 3.91
N SER A 89 -4.30 -10.43 3.08
CA SER A 89 -3.41 -10.52 1.92
C SER A 89 -1.94 -10.42 2.30
N ASP A 90 -1.64 -10.05 3.55
CA ASP A 90 -0.27 -9.85 4.07
C ASP A 90 0.66 -9.10 3.10
N SER A 91 0.17 -7.98 2.60
CA SER A 91 0.87 -7.11 1.64
C SER A 91 1.01 -7.65 0.20
N LEU A 92 0.53 -8.85 -0.11
CA LEU A 92 0.56 -9.43 -1.47
C LEU A 92 -0.48 -8.78 -2.42
N GLY A 93 -1.23 -7.81 -1.94
CA GLY A 93 -2.27 -7.13 -2.70
C GLY A 93 -3.64 -7.82 -2.65
N ASP A 94 -4.62 -7.18 -3.28
CA ASP A 94 -6.01 -7.66 -3.26
C ASP A 94 -6.26 -8.90 -4.14
N SER A 95 -5.36 -9.20 -5.07
CA SER A 95 -5.42 -10.41 -5.89
C SER A 95 -5.24 -11.70 -5.08
N SER A 96 -4.46 -11.67 -4.00
CA SER A 96 -4.26 -12.82 -3.12
C SER A 96 -5.54 -13.22 -2.37
N ALA A 97 -6.47 -12.29 -2.17
CA ALA A 97 -7.77 -12.55 -1.56
C ALA A 97 -8.69 -13.41 -2.45
N LYS A 98 -8.32 -13.66 -3.70
CA LYS A 98 -9.11 -14.53 -4.60
C LYS A 98 -9.23 -15.97 -4.10
N ALA A 99 -8.27 -16.44 -3.31
CA ALA A 99 -8.32 -17.78 -2.73
C ALA A 99 -9.57 -18.02 -1.87
N ILE A 100 -10.15 -16.97 -1.26
CA ILE A 100 -11.38 -17.10 -0.48
C ILE A 100 -12.60 -17.53 -1.32
N LYS A 101 -12.56 -17.34 -2.64
CA LYS A 101 -13.66 -17.74 -3.53
C LYS A 101 -13.99 -19.23 -3.40
N ASN A 102 -13.04 -20.04 -2.97
CA ASN A 102 -13.25 -21.47 -2.74
C ASN A 102 -14.00 -21.77 -1.44
N PHE A 103 -14.17 -20.78 -0.56
CA PHE A 103 -14.77 -20.94 0.78
C PHE A 103 -16.06 -20.15 0.97
N ILE A 104 -16.44 -19.33 -0.01
CA ILE A 104 -17.67 -18.53 0.02
C ILE A 104 -18.53 -18.85 -1.18
N PRO A 105 -19.87 -18.61 -1.14
CA PRO A 105 -20.78 -18.87 -2.25
C PRO A 105 -20.35 -18.13 -3.53
N ASN A 106 -20.45 -18.78 -4.69
CA ASN A 106 -19.99 -18.25 -5.97
C ASN A 106 -20.59 -16.88 -6.35
N ASN A 107 -21.83 -16.61 -5.90
CA ASN A 107 -22.54 -15.37 -6.19
C ASN A 107 -22.31 -14.26 -5.15
N THR A 108 -21.37 -14.44 -4.23
CA THR A 108 -21.08 -13.45 -3.19
C THR A 108 -20.62 -12.13 -3.81
N PRO A 109 -21.29 -10.99 -3.54
CA PRO A 109 -20.85 -9.69 -4.03
C PRO A 109 -19.52 -9.28 -3.37
N HIS A 110 -18.58 -8.76 -4.16
CA HIS A 110 -17.27 -8.34 -3.69
C HIS A 110 -17.17 -6.82 -3.65
N TYR A 111 -16.78 -6.28 -2.50
CA TYR A 111 -16.57 -4.85 -2.26
C TYR A 111 -15.16 -4.58 -1.75
N LYS A 112 -14.63 -3.41 -2.12
CA LYS A 112 -13.34 -2.92 -1.62
C LYS A 112 -13.51 -1.52 -1.05
N LEU A 113 -13.19 -1.35 0.22
CA LEU A 113 -13.10 -0.04 0.86
C LEU A 113 -11.72 0.54 0.59
N SER A 114 -11.68 1.70 -0.07
CA SER A 114 -10.42 2.36 -0.46
C SER A 114 -10.64 3.84 -0.77
N HIS A 115 -9.61 4.49 -1.33
CA HIS A 115 -9.74 5.85 -1.85
C HIS A 115 -10.55 5.91 -3.15
N SER A 116 -11.11 7.08 -3.46
CA SER A 116 -12.03 7.29 -4.58
C SER A 116 -11.47 6.94 -5.97
N LYS A 117 -10.15 7.06 -6.15
CA LYS A 117 -9.44 6.71 -7.41
C LYS A 117 -8.76 5.34 -7.35
N ALA A 118 -9.16 4.45 -6.44
CA ALA A 118 -8.57 3.12 -6.37
C ALA A 118 -8.98 2.27 -7.58
N PHE A 119 -8.00 1.70 -8.26
CA PHE A 119 -8.28 0.73 -9.32
C PHE A 119 -8.82 -0.57 -8.73
N THR A 120 -9.96 -1.00 -9.25
CA THR A 120 -10.60 -2.26 -8.85
C THR A 120 -11.12 -2.99 -10.09
N LYS A 121 -10.56 -4.16 -10.38
CA LYS A 121 -11.05 -5.01 -11.47
C LYS A 121 -12.17 -5.95 -11.00
N ASP A 122 -11.99 -6.51 -9.81
CA ASP A 122 -12.81 -7.63 -9.30
C ASP A 122 -13.73 -7.21 -8.13
N TYR A 123 -13.79 -5.92 -7.80
CA TYR A 123 -14.53 -5.40 -6.65
C TYR A 123 -15.38 -4.19 -7.03
N LYS A 124 -16.52 -4.06 -6.38
CA LYS A 124 -17.26 -2.78 -6.36
C LYS A 124 -16.58 -1.86 -5.34
N LEU A 125 -16.15 -0.69 -5.79
CA LEU A 125 -15.46 0.28 -4.93
C LEU A 125 -16.45 0.96 -3.96
N ILE A 126 -16.09 0.98 -2.70
CA ILE A 126 -16.69 1.85 -1.68
C ILE A 126 -15.63 2.89 -1.31
N SER A 127 -15.82 4.12 -1.78
CA SER A 127 -14.90 5.22 -1.51
C SER A 127 -15.11 5.74 -0.08
N THR A 128 -14.08 5.63 0.75
CA THR A 128 -14.11 6.08 2.15
C THR A 128 -13.27 7.33 2.38
N TYR A 129 -12.40 7.67 1.43
CA TYR A 129 -11.60 8.89 1.43
C TYR A 129 -11.15 9.24 0.01
N SER A 130 -10.84 10.51 -0.22
CA SER A 130 -10.10 10.99 -1.38
C SER A 130 -8.64 11.26 -1.03
N LEU A 131 -7.79 11.27 -2.05
CA LEU A 131 -6.40 11.68 -1.97
C LEU A 131 -6.24 12.97 -2.75
N GLU A 132 -5.67 13.96 -2.10
CA GLU A 132 -5.31 15.26 -2.67
C GLU A 132 -3.81 15.45 -2.49
N THR A 133 -3.13 15.89 -3.54
CA THR A 133 -1.68 16.08 -3.53
C THR A 133 -1.30 17.20 -2.58
N ASN A 134 -0.35 16.94 -1.68
CA ASN A 134 0.25 17.95 -0.82
C ASN A 134 1.50 18.52 -1.51
N GLU A 135 1.30 19.54 -2.33
CA GLU A 135 2.38 20.16 -3.10
C GLU A 135 3.48 20.74 -2.22
N GLU A 136 3.12 21.35 -1.10
CA GLU A 136 4.11 21.91 -0.16
C GLU A 136 5.05 20.83 0.36
N THR A 137 4.50 19.69 0.74
CA THR A 137 5.31 18.55 1.16
C THR A 137 6.19 18.03 0.03
N ILE A 138 5.66 17.93 -1.20
CA ILE A 138 6.45 17.45 -2.35
C ILE A 138 7.60 18.42 -2.64
N LYS A 139 7.35 19.72 -2.65
CA LYS A 139 8.37 20.75 -2.87
C LYS A 139 9.38 20.84 -1.70
N GLY A 140 8.95 20.54 -0.48
CA GLY A 140 9.79 20.54 0.72
C GLY A 140 10.76 19.35 0.82
N ILE A 141 10.44 18.22 0.20
CA ILE A 141 11.33 17.06 0.14
C ILE A 141 12.34 17.24 -1.00
N ARG A 142 13.63 17.16 -0.68
CA ARG A 142 14.72 17.25 -1.66
C ARG A 142 14.85 15.94 -2.46
N PHE A 143 13.87 15.65 -3.32
CA PHE A 143 13.87 14.40 -4.10
C PHE A 143 15.09 14.25 -5.02
N LYS A 144 15.65 15.35 -5.53
CA LYS A 144 16.87 15.33 -6.35
C LYS A 144 18.09 14.78 -5.64
N ASP A 145 18.15 14.91 -4.31
CA ASP A 145 19.25 14.40 -3.50
C ASP A 145 19.08 12.92 -3.13
N LYS A 146 17.87 12.35 -3.37
CA LYS A 146 17.57 10.97 -3.05
C LYS A 146 18.08 10.03 -4.15
N LYS A 147 18.64 8.89 -3.72
CA LYS A 147 19.18 7.85 -4.62
C LYS A 147 18.40 6.54 -4.54
N TYR A 148 17.72 6.30 -3.41
CA TYR A 148 17.05 5.05 -3.12
C TYR A 148 15.60 5.33 -2.72
N PHE A 149 14.67 4.73 -3.45
CA PHE A 149 13.24 4.96 -3.29
C PHE A 149 12.51 3.65 -2.95
N TYR A 150 11.61 3.72 -1.96
CA TYR A 150 10.66 2.65 -1.70
C TYR A 150 9.23 3.15 -1.86
N TRP A 151 8.53 2.63 -2.85
CA TRP A 151 7.20 3.08 -3.21
C TRP A 151 6.11 2.23 -2.59
N MET A 152 5.20 2.86 -1.85
CA MET A 152 4.05 2.22 -1.23
C MET A 152 2.87 2.08 -2.20
N SER A 153 2.87 2.81 -3.32
CA SER A 153 1.82 2.77 -4.34
C SER A 153 2.28 3.36 -5.67
N PRO A 154 1.69 2.94 -6.80
CA PRO A 154 1.91 3.58 -8.11
C PRO A 154 1.65 5.08 -8.08
N LEU A 155 0.58 5.51 -7.40
CA LEU A 155 0.22 6.92 -7.32
C LEU A 155 1.34 7.78 -6.70
N GLN A 156 2.03 7.28 -5.66
CA GLN A 156 3.16 8.01 -5.08
C GLN A 156 4.30 8.18 -6.08
N PHE A 157 4.62 7.10 -6.81
CA PHE A 157 5.66 7.13 -7.82
C PHE A 157 5.32 8.14 -8.93
N ASP A 158 4.13 8.03 -9.52
CA ASP A 158 3.71 8.93 -10.60
C ASP A 158 3.68 10.38 -10.16
N THR A 159 3.13 10.67 -8.98
CA THR A 159 3.06 12.02 -8.45
C THR A 159 4.46 12.61 -8.26
N VAL A 160 5.41 11.87 -7.68
CA VAL A 160 6.76 12.42 -7.51
C VAL A 160 7.50 12.55 -8.84
N LEU A 161 7.31 11.60 -9.75
CA LEU A 161 7.92 11.63 -11.07
C LEU A 161 7.43 12.82 -11.91
N GLU A 162 6.18 13.26 -11.74
CA GLU A 162 5.62 14.45 -12.40
C GLU A 162 6.37 15.72 -11.99
N TYR A 163 6.76 15.85 -10.73
CA TYR A 163 7.51 17.01 -10.22
C TYR A 163 9.04 16.88 -10.42
N TYR A 164 9.56 15.64 -10.43
CA TYR A 164 10.99 15.33 -10.46
C TYR A 164 11.27 14.20 -11.44
N PRO A 165 11.15 14.43 -12.76
CA PRO A 165 11.31 13.37 -13.77
C PRO A 165 12.71 12.74 -13.78
N GLU A 166 13.72 13.44 -13.31
CA GLU A 166 15.10 12.95 -13.23
C GLU A 166 15.28 11.73 -12.30
N ILE A 167 14.40 11.55 -11.33
CA ILE A 167 14.49 10.41 -10.40
C ILE A 167 14.27 9.05 -11.09
N ILE A 168 13.75 9.04 -12.32
CA ILE A 168 13.47 7.78 -13.05
C ILE A 168 14.69 6.87 -13.18
N ASN A 169 15.90 7.46 -13.16
CA ASN A 169 17.15 6.73 -13.24
C ASN A 169 17.74 6.31 -11.88
N ALA A 170 17.07 6.66 -10.78
CA ALA A 170 17.49 6.27 -9.44
C ALA A 170 17.17 4.78 -9.14
N SER A 171 17.56 4.31 -7.96
CA SER A 171 17.21 2.98 -7.49
C SER A 171 15.79 2.97 -6.92
N HIS A 172 14.90 2.18 -7.50
CA HIS A 172 13.51 2.05 -7.12
C HIS A 172 13.24 0.71 -6.45
N SER A 173 12.37 0.73 -5.45
CA SER A 173 11.95 -0.49 -4.74
C SER A 173 10.48 -0.42 -4.37
N SER A 174 9.88 -1.58 -4.14
CA SER A 174 8.56 -1.71 -3.53
C SER A 174 8.39 -3.08 -2.88
N GLY A 175 7.27 -3.29 -2.19
CA GLY A 175 6.81 -4.62 -1.83
C GLY A 175 6.28 -5.39 -3.03
N PHE A 176 6.04 -6.69 -2.83
CA PHE A 176 5.42 -7.55 -3.85
C PHE A 176 4.03 -7.06 -4.27
N GLY A 177 3.61 -7.39 -5.48
CA GLY A 177 2.27 -7.15 -6.00
C GLY A 177 2.18 -5.93 -6.91
N LYS A 178 1.01 -5.29 -6.97
CA LYS A 178 0.64 -4.29 -7.97
C LYS A 178 1.62 -3.12 -8.14
N THR A 179 2.24 -2.67 -7.05
CA THR A 179 3.21 -1.56 -7.14
C THR A 179 4.46 -2.01 -7.87
N TYR A 180 4.99 -3.19 -7.55
CA TYR A 180 6.15 -3.74 -8.24
C TYR A 180 5.86 -4.00 -9.72
N ASP A 181 4.70 -4.61 -10.02
CA ASP A 181 4.30 -4.87 -11.40
C ASP A 181 4.15 -3.58 -12.20
N TYR A 182 3.62 -2.54 -11.59
CA TYR A 182 3.53 -1.22 -12.20
C TYR A 182 4.92 -0.62 -12.47
N LEU A 183 5.81 -0.63 -11.49
CA LEU A 183 7.17 -0.10 -11.62
C LEU A 183 7.97 -0.81 -12.73
N LYS A 184 7.78 -2.12 -12.92
CA LYS A 184 8.38 -2.87 -14.05
C LYS A 184 8.01 -2.28 -15.42
N THR A 185 6.86 -1.65 -15.55
CA THR A 185 6.43 -1.02 -16.81
C THR A 185 6.93 0.41 -16.98
N LYS A 186 7.44 1.02 -15.92
CA LYS A 186 7.82 2.44 -15.90
C LYS A 186 9.32 2.68 -15.78
N VAL A 187 10.02 1.88 -14.98
CA VAL A 187 11.46 2.02 -14.74
C VAL A 187 12.22 1.45 -15.95
N PRO A 188 12.97 2.29 -16.71
CA PRO A 188 13.56 1.85 -17.97
C PRO A 188 14.66 0.78 -17.80
N ASN A 189 15.46 0.89 -16.73
CA ASN A 189 16.52 -0.06 -16.44
C ASN A 189 16.09 -1.03 -15.34
N PRO A 190 15.87 -2.32 -15.66
CA PRO A 190 15.47 -3.32 -14.68
C PRO A 190 16.45 -3.50 -13.51
N SER A 191 17.74 -3.19 -13.70
CA SER A 191 18.74 -3.23 -12.63
C SER A 191 18.51 -2.19 -11.54
N ASN A 192 17.76 -1.14 -11.84
CA ASN A 192 17.37 -0.10 -10.90
C ASN A 192 16.10 -0.44 -10.13
N LEU A 193 15.49 -1.61 -10.33
CA LEU A 193 14.26 -2.00 -9.68
C LEU A 193 14.46 -3.25 -8.81
N LYS A 194 14.17 -3.13 -7.52
CA LYS A 194 14.25 -4.24 -6.55
C LYS A 194 12.92 -4.44 -5.82
N CYS A 195 12.65 -5.70 -5.44
CA CYS A 195 11.48 -6.08 -4.67
C CYS A 195 11.88 -6.57 -3.28
N PHE A 196 11.16 -6.12 -2.25
CA PHE A 196 11.42 -6.48 -0.86
C PHE A 196 10.16 -7.00 -0.18
N LEU A 197 10.31 -7.82 0.85
CA LEU A 197 9.19 -8.36 1.63
C LEU A 197 8.40 -7.25 2.34
N SER A 198 9.11 -6.23 2.84
CA SER A 198 8.50 -5.09 3.52
C SER A 198 9.39 -3.85 3.41
N TYR A 199 8.87 -2.71 3.84
CA TYR A 199 9.64 -1.48 3.99
C TYR A 199 10.76 -1.64 5.02
N GLU A 200 10.47 -2.31 6.14
CA GLU A 200 11.45 -2.60 7.19
C GLU A 200 12.60 -3.47 6.64
N HIS A 201 12.28 -4.48 5.82
CA HIS A 201 13.30 -5.31 5.16
C HIS A 201 14.18 -4.49 4.21
N TRP A 202 13.59 -3.54 3.45
CA TRP A 202 14.34 -2.63 2.59
C TRP A 202 15.28 -1.72 3.38
N LEU A 203 14.85 -1.20 4.54
CA LEU A 203 15.70 -0.40 5.41
C LEU A 203 16.88 -1.20 5.96
N SER A 204 16.62 -2.42 6.45
CA SER A 204 17.65 -3.32 6.95
C SER A 204 18.67 -3.68 5.86
N TYR A 205 18.22 -3.88 4.62
CA TYR A 205 19.08 -4.13 3.48
C TYR A 205 20.06 -2.98 3.21
N HIS A 206 19.62 -1.75 3.42
CA HIS A 206 20.44 -0.55 3.26
C HIS A 206 21.24 -0.17 4.50
N LYS A 207 21.21 -0.98 5.58
CA LYS A 207 21.93 -0.75 6.85
C LYS A 207 21.72 0.68 7.39
N ILE A 208 20.49 1.15 7.41
CA ILE A 208 20.15 2.47 7.92
C ILE A 208 20.11 2.37 9.44
N GLU A 209 21.09 2.96 10.15
CA GLU A 209 21.41 2.72 11.56
C GLU A 209 20.34 3.13 12.59
N ASP A 210 19.36 3.95 12.23
CA ASP A 210 18.42 4.56 13.19
C ASP A 210 17.07 3.82 13.37
N TYR A 211 16.98 2.52 13.06
CA TYR A 211 15.69 1.82 13.07
C TYR A 211 15.45 0.88 14.25
N ASN A 212 16.30 0.91 15.29
CA ASN A 212 16.19 0.04 16.47
C ASN A 212 15.74 0.81 17.73
N GLU A 213 14.66 1.62 17.63
CA GLU A 213 13.92 2.07 18.83
C GLU A 213 12.41 1.83 18.64
#